data_8649b99f77ac979c390f5f0162386852
#
_entry.id   8649b99f77ac979c390f5f0162386852
#
_cell.length_a   1.000
_cell.length_b   1.000
_cell.length_c   1.000
_cell.angle_alpha   90.00
_cell.angle_beta   90.00
_cell.angle_gamma   90.00
#
_symmetry.space_group_name_H-M   'P 1'
#
loop_
_entity.id
_entity.type
_entity.pdbx_description
1 polymer ?
#
loop_
_entity_poly.entity_id
_entity_poly.type
_entity_poly.pdbx_seq_one_letter_code
_entity_poly.pdbx_strand_id
1 'polypeptide(L)'
;AYTGALQSDLLGINEMINSQDFGELGRRIRIFSFEALSRKKDAGADPALKEYVKGQRKLFKDYIGRLNDKIFLKDDEGIFADMQGAGIQIRTLLKVAKVYAKRVSEVKREKGIIDFNDMEHFALSILVKKEDGKLVYTETADKLANRFEEILIDEYQDSNQLQEVILNAVSKTRLSGENNNIYMVGDVKQSIYKFRLACPELFIEKYDTYGETGDNVRIELQKNFRSRENVLECANDVFSHIMNKNFSGIGYDESVRLNAGFPYPEYSDSNYGDEANKSTDVILISSENEEEATTRELEADRLAKLIEGIVASGVNVYDADENIYRPSEYRDIVILTRSVTGWADTFADALMDRGIPAYTDSSTGYFSVREIQVILSMLTIVDNPVQEISLAAAMMSYFGGFTAA
;
A
#
# COMPACT_ATOMS: atom_id res chain seq x y z
N ALA A 1 -21.93 40.93 -13.87
CA ALA A 1 -22.98 40.28 -14.67
C ALA A 1 -23.41 38.92 -14.06
N TYR A 2 -22.53 38.22 -13.31
CA TYR A 2 -22.82 36.89 -12.72
C TYR A 2 -23.21 36.95 -11.24
N THR A 3 -23.14 38.11 -10.58
CA THR A 3 -23.24 38.24 -9.12
C THR A 3 -24.54 37.65 -8.56
N GLY A 4 -25.70 37.92 -9.19
CA GLY A 4 -26.99 37.38 -8.70
C GLY A 4 -27.03 35.84 -8.75
N ALA A 5 -26.66 35.24 -9.89
CA ALA A 5 -26.65 33.79 -10.02
C ALA A 5 -25.65 33.12 -9.06
N LEU A 6 -24.48 33.73 -8.83
CA LEU A 6 -23.50 33.20 -7.87
C LEU A 6 -23.96 33.35 -6.42
N GLN A 7 -24.67 34.43 -6.09
CA GLN A 7 -25.29 34.58 -4.76
C GLN A 7 -26.37 33.53 -4.51
N SER A 8 -27.25 33.27 -5.51
CA SER A 8 -28.27 32.24 -5.43
C SER A 8 -27.63 30.87 -5.29
N ASP A 9 -26.59 30.54 -6.07
CA ASP A 9 -25.85 29.29 -5.94
C ASP A 9 -25.25 29.13 -4.53
N LEU A 10 -24.61 30.19 -4.00
CA LEU A 10 -23.98 30.18 -2.68
C LEU A 10 -25.00 29.97 -1.55
N LEU A 11 -26.18 30.60 -1.64
CA LEU A 11 -27.27 30.40 -0.68
C LEU A 11 -27.71 28.94 -0.68
N GLY A 12 -27.98 28.37 -1.85
CA GLY A 12 -28.39 26.96 -1.94
C GLY A 12 -27.33 25.99 -1.44
N ILE A 13 -26.03 26.26 -1.71
CA ILE A 13 -24.92 25.47 -1.17
C ILE A 13 -24.89 25.54 0.36
N ASN A 14 -24.98 26.73 0.92
CA ASN A 14 -25.00 26.92 2.37
C ASN A 14 -26.20 26.21 3.03
N GLU A 15 -27.36 26.25 2.40
CA GLU A 15 -28.51 25.49 2.88
C GLU A 15 -28.26 23.97 2.87
N MET A 16 -27.62 23.44 1.83
CA MET A 16 -27.26 22.02 1.79
C MET A 16 -26.22 21.65 2.88
N ILE A 17 -25.19 22.47 3.08
CA ILE A 17 -24.15 22.28 4.11
C ILE A 17 -24.76 22.30 5.52
N ASN A 18 -25.77 23.16 5.76
CA ASN A 18 -26.41 23.29 7.05
C ASN A 18 -27.62 22.37 7.23
N SER A 19 -27.76 21.33 6.40
CA SER A 19 -28.81 20.32 6.58
C SER A 19 -28.58 19.54 7.86
N GLN A 20 -29.65 19.32 8.64
CA GLN A 20 -29.56 18.68 9.94
C GLN A 20 -29.50 17.14 9.83
N ASP A 21 -30.05 16.59 8.75
CA ASP A 21 -30.07 15.17 8.49
C ASP A 21 -29.97 14.84 6.99
N PHE A 22 -29.83 13.55 6.69
CA PHE A 22 -29.67 13.03 5.33
C PHE A 22 -30.93 13.28 4.47
N GLY A 23 -32.13 13.17 5.06
CA GLY A 23 -33.38 13.40 4.36
C GLY A 23 -33.57 14.86 3.98
N GLU A 24 -33.20 15.78 4.86
CA GLU A 24 -33.22 17.22 4.56
C GLU A 24 -32.26 17.57 3.46
N LEU A 25 -31.01 17.02 3.52
CA LEU A 25 -30.01 17.20 2.46
C LEU A 25 -30.54 16.69 1.12
N GLY A 26 -31.14 15.51 1.08
CA GLY A 26 -31.72 14.95 -0.14
C GLY A 26 -32.84 15.80 -0.71
N ARG A 27 -33.73 16.32 0.13
CA ARG A 27 -34.80 17.25 -0.31
C ARG A 27 -34.23 18.50 -0.92
N ARG A 28 -33.19 19.11 -0.28
CA ARG A 28 -32.54 20.32 -0.77
C ARG A 28 -31.82 20.09 -2.08
N ILE A 29 -31.12 18.98 -2.25
CA ILE A 29 -30.43 18.61 -3.50
C ILE A 29 -31.43 18.43 -4.63
N ARG A 30 -32.56 17.75 -4.41
CA ARG A 30 -33.59 17.51 -5.43
C ARG A 30 -34.28 18.78 -5.93
N ILE A 31 -34.45 19.77 -5.07
CA ILE A 31 -35.14 21.04 -5.43
C ILE A 31 -34.15 22.10 -5.93
N PHE A 32 -32.84 21.91 -5.70
CA PHE A 32 -31.83 22.90 -6.06
C PHE A 32 -31.67 23.02 -7.57
N SER A 33 -31.71 24.24 -8.06
CA SER A 33 -31.49 24.54 -9.48
C SER A 33 -30.55 25.73 -9.66
N PHE A 34 -29.65 25.60 -10.62
CA PHE A 34 -28.71 26.66 -10.96
C PHE A 34 -29.39 27.73 -11.80
N GLU A 35 -29.37 28.97 -11.36
CA GLU A 35 -29.85 30.10 -12.17
C GLU A 35 -29.01 30.29 -13.44
N ALA A 36 -29.64 30.77 -14.50
CA ALA A 36 -28.94 31.07 -15.75
C ALA A 36 -27.96 32.26 -15.57
N LEU A 37 -26.72 32.07 -16.03
CA LEU A 37 -25.75 33.18 -16.07
C LEU A 37 -26.20 34.26 -17.06
N SER A 38 -26.12 35.54 -16.66
CA SER A 38 -26.45 36.66 -17.51
C SER A 38 -25.66 36.64 -18.82
N ARG A 39 -26.37 36.85 -19.93
CA ARG A 39 -25.79 37.01 -21.27
C ARG A 39 -25.28 38.41 -21.56
N LYS A 40 -25.49 39.39 -20.66
CA LYS A 40 -25.04 40.77 -20.85
C LYS A 40 -23.53 40.81 -20.94
N LYS A 41 -23.02 41.48 -21.98
CA LYS A 41 -21.61 41.76 -22.12
C LYS A 41 -21.21 42.80 -21.06
N ASP A 42 -20.30 42.42 -20.21
CA ASP A 42 -19.68 43.32 -19.22
C ASP A 42 -18.30 43.70 -19.73
N ALA A 43 -18.17 44.93 -20.20
CA ALA A 43 -16.94 45.39 -20.87
C ALA A 43 -15.72 45.50 -19.96
N GLY A 44 -15.95 45.47 -18.61
CA GLY A 44 -14.87 45.60 -17.62
C GLY A 44 -14.46 44.27 -16.94
N ALA A 45 -15.05 43.12 -17.32
CA ALA A 45 -14.77 41.88 -16.63
C ALA A 45 -13.67 41.07 -17.34
N ASP A 46 -12.66 40.64 -16.58
CA ASP A 46 -11.57 39.77 -17.03
C ASP A 46 -12.09 38.48 -17.69
N PRO A 47 -11.75 38.21 -18.95
CA PRO A 47 -12.14 36.98 -19.64
C PRO A 47 -11.66 35.68 -18.94
N ALA A 48 -10.46 35.71 -18.38
CA ALA A 48 -9.89 34.55 -17.67
C ALA A 48 -10.69 34.23 -16.39
N LEU A 49 -11.07 35.23 -15.63
CA LEU A 49 -11.91 35.09 -14.45
C LEU A 49 -13.32 34.57 -14.81
N LYS A 50 -13.89 35.04 -15.92
CA LYS A 50 -15.19 34.53 -16.41
C LYS A 50 -15.12 33.04 -16.75
N GLU A 51 -14.07 32.59 -17.41
CA GLU A 51 -13.89 31.20 -17.79
C GLU A 51 -13.65 30.30 -16.56
N TYR A 52 -12.83 30.76 -15.63
CA TYR A 52 -12.62 30.11 -14.34
C TYR A 52 -13.94 29.91 -13.58
N VAL A 53 -14.74 30.94 -13.42
CA VAL A 53 -16.04 30.87 -12.73
C VAL A 53 -16.98 29.86 -13.41
N LYS A 54 -17.05 29.88 -14.74
CA LYS A 54 -17.86 28.92 -15.51
C LYS A 54 -17.36 27.48 -15.29
N GLY A 55 -16.05 27.26 -15.29
CA GLY A 55 -15.42 25.98 -15.05
C GLY A 55 -15.78 25.42 -13.67
N GLN A 56 -15.56 26.22 -12.62
CA GLN A 56 -15.91 25.81 -11.25
C GLN A 56 -17.40 25.53 -11.09
N ARG A 57 -18.25 26.38 -11.65
CA ARG A 57 -19.70 26.19 -11.62
C ARG A 57 -20.15 24.92 -12.35
N LYS A 58 -19.49 24.58 -13.46
CA LYS A 58 -19.73 23.33 -14.20
C LYS A 58 -19.38 22.11 -13.33
N LEU A 59 -18.19 22.11 -12.73
CA LEU A 59 -17.75 21.02 -11.82
C LEU A 59 -18.75 20.81 -10.68
N PHE A 60 -19.20 21.91 -10.07
CA PHE A 60 -20.18 21.82 -9.00
C PHE A 60 -21.54 21.31 -9.49
N LYS A 61 -22.00 21.76 -10.66
CA LYS A 61 -23.22 21.26 -11.29
C LYS A 61 -23.17 19.76 -11.58
N ASP A 62 -22.02 19.30 -12.11
CA ASP A 62 -21.80 17.87 -12.39
C ASP A 62 -21.74 17.05 -11.09
N TYR A 63 -21.21 17.63 -10.00
CA TYR A 63 -21.20 17.00 -8.68
C TYR A 63 -22.60 16.84 -8.08
N ILE A 64 -23.40 17.92 -8.05
CA ILE A 64 -24.79 17.88 -7.58
C ILE A 64 -25.63 16.93 -8.43
N GLY A 65 -25.44 16.93 -9.76
CA GLY A 65 -26.09 15.98 -10.66
C GLY A 65 -25.78 14.52 -10.28
N ARG A 66 -24.51 14.22 -10.06
CA ARG A 66 -24.10 12.86 -9.62
C ARG A 66 -24.68 12.46 -8.25
N LEU A 67 -24.78 13.38 -7.30
CA LEU A 67 -25.41 13.12 -6.01
C LEU A 67 -26.91 12.81 -6.19
N ASN A 68 -27.59 13.63 -6.99
CA ASN A 68 -29.01 13.41 -7.27
C ASN A 68 -29.26 12.07 -7.98
N ASP A 69 -28.47 11.77 -9.03
CA ASP A 69 -28.67 10.59 -9.85
C ASP A 69 -28.25 9.27 -9.18
N LYS A 70 -27.30 9.31 -8.25
CA LYS A 70 -26.77 8.10 -7.63
C LYS A 70 -27.23 7.86 -6.19
N ILE A 71 -27.47 8.93 -5.44
CA ILE A 71 -27.76 8.84 -3.99
C ILE A 71 -29.19 9.28 -3.69
N PHE A 72 -29.64 10.40 -4.26
CA PHE A 72 -30.94 11.01 -3.97
C PHE A 72 -31.95 10.86 -5.11
N LEU A 73 -31.78 9.83 -5.96
CA LEU A 73 -32.66 9.55 -7.10
C LEU A 73 -34.12 9.34 -6.69
N LYS A 74 -34.33 8.78 -5.50
CA LYS A 74 -35.66 8.49 -4.93
C LYS A 74 -35.95 9.41 -3.74
N ASP A 75 -37.24 9.52 -3.40
CA ASP A 75 -37.65 10.12 -2.14
C ASP A 75 -37.23 9.26 -0.93
N ASP A 76 -37.49 9.76 0.26
CA ASP A 76 -37.07 9.11 1.50
C ASP A 76 -37.75 7.74 1.68
N GLU A 77 -39.01 7.57 1.25
CA GLU A 77 -39.71 6.27 1.27
C GLU A 77 -39.11 5.27 0.29
N GLY A 78 -38.79 5.73 -0.91
CA GLY A 78 -38.13 4.88 -1.92
C GLY A 78 -36.71 4.47 -1.54
N ILE A 79 -35.93 5.35 -0.92
CA ILE A 79 -34.59 5.03 -0.37
C ILE A 79 -34.74 4.00 0.75
N PHE A 80 -35.69 4.18 1.66
CA PHE A 80 -35.95 3.25 2.76
C PHE A 80 -36.37 1.86 2.25
N ALA A 81 -37.22 1.81 1.23
CA ALA A 81 -37.60 0.55 0.60
C ALA A 81 -36.45 -0.18 -0.04
N ASP A 82 -35.53 0.54 -0.73
CA ASP A 82 -34.30 -0.03 -1.29
C ASP A 82 -33.35 -0.55 -0.19
N MET A 83 -33.21 0.20 0.90
CA MET A 83 -32.42 -0.24 2.06
C MET A 83 -33.02 -1.49 2.71
N GLN A 84 -34.33 -1.60 2.81
CA GLN A 84 -34.98 -2.82 3.32
C GLN A 84 -34.74 -4.02 2.39
N GLY A 85 -34.86 -3.83 1.07
CA GLY A 85 -34.54 -4.85 0.07
C GLY A 85 -33.09 -5.32 0.16
N ALA A 86 -32.14 -4.38 0.15
CA ALA A 86 -30.73 -4.68 0.34
C ALA A 86 -30.44 -5.35 1.69
N GLY A 87 -31.16 -4.97 2.75
CA GLY A 87 -31.04 -5.54 4.08
C GLY A 87 -31.28 -7.04 4.14
N ILE A 88 -32.17 -7.59 3.30
CA ILE A 88 -32.39 -9.04 3.20
C ILE A 88 -31.18 -9.73 2.64
N GLN A 89 -30.61 -9.20 1.57
CA GLN A 89 -29.42 -9.75 0.92
C GLN A 89 -28.21 -9.67 1.84
N ILE A 90 -28.00 -8.51 2.51
CA ILE A 90 -26.91 -8.31 3.47
C ILE A 90 -27.05 -9.28 4.65
N ARG A 91 -28.23 -9.45 5.22
CA ARG A 91 -28.47 -10.43 6.31
C ARG A 91 -28.18 -11.86 5.87
N THR A 92 -28.52 -12.23 4.64
CA THR A 92 -28.22 -13.54 4.08
C THR A 92 -26.72 -13.72 3.93
N LEU A 93 -26.01 -12.74 3.37
CA LEU A 93 -24.56 -12.75 3.24
C LEU A 93 -23.85 -12.88 4.60
N LEU A 94 -24.30 -12.09 5.59
CA LEU A 94 -23.78 -12.18 6.96
C LEU A 94 -24.02 -13.56 7.60
N LYS A 95 -25.18 -14.18 7.33
CA LYS A 95 -25.45 -15.54 7.80
C LYS A 95 -24.49 -16.55 7.17
N VAL A 96 -24.30 -16.47 5.86
CA VAL A 96 -23.32 -17.33 5.15
C VAL A 96 -21.91 -17.11 5.68
N ALA A 97 -21.48 -15.87 5.84
CA ALA A 97 -20.17 -15.55 6.39
C ALA A 97 -19.94 -16.12 7.79
N LYS A 98 -20.97 -16.02 8.68
CA LYS A 98 -20.90 -16.61 10.03
C LYS A 98 -20.80 -18.14 10.00
N VAL A 99 -21.56 -18.81 9.14
CA VAL A 99 -21.51 -20.27 8.98
C VAL A 99 -20.15 -20.69 8.44
N TYR A 100 -19.63 -19.96 7.44
CA TYR A 100 -18.30 -20.21 6.90
C TYR A 100 -17.21 -20.05 7.95
N ALA A 101 -17.19 -18.93 8.67
CA ALA A 101 -16.20 -18.69 9.74
C ALA A 101 -16.24 -19.79 10.81
N LYS A 102 -17.44 -20.24 11.22
CA LYS A 102 -17.60 -21.35 12.15
C LYS A 102 -16.97 -22.64 11.58
N ARG A 103 -17.27 -22.98 10.32
CA ARG A 103 -16.74 -24.18 9.68
C ARG A 103 -15.23 -24.14 9.53
N VAL A 104 -14.66 -22.99 9.15
CA VAL A 104 -13.19 -22.80 9.10
C VAL A 104 -12.56 -23.05 10.48
N SER A 105 -13.15 -22.49 11.55
CA SER A 105 -12.66 -22.68 12.91
C SER A 105 -12.73 -24.15 13.36
N GLU A 106 -13.81 -24.88 13.01
CA GLU A 106 -13.94 -26.32 13.28
C GLU A 106 -12.86 -27.12 12.56
N VAL A 107 -12.65 -26.88 11.25
CA VAL A 107 -11.62 -27.58 10.45
C VAL A 107 -10.21 -27.29 10.96
N LYS A 108 -9.92 -26.04 11.33
CA LYS A 108 -8.62 -25.69 11.93
C LYS A 108 -8.38 -26.46 13.22
N ARG A 109 -9.41 -26.57 14.07
CA ARG A 109 -9.34 -27.34 15.32
C ARG A 109 -9.16 -28.85 15.08
N GLU A 110 -9.91 -29.43 14.13
CA GLU A 110 -9.79 -30.82 13.72
C GLU A 110 -8.36 -31.15 13.24
N LYS A 111 -7.75 -30.23 12.51
CA LYS A 111 -6.40 -30.38 11.95
C LYS A 111 -5.27 -29.94 12.89
N GLY A 112 -5.57 -29.30 14.02
CA GLY A 112 -4.57 -28.77 14.96
C GLY A 112 -3.73 -27.65 14.36
N ILE A 113 -4.29 -26.82 13.47
CA ILE A 113 -3.60 -25.70 12.81
C ILE A 113 -4.20 -24.36 13.21
N ILE A 114 -3.34 -23.33 13.24
CA ILE A 114 -3.72 -21.92 13.45
C ILE A 114 -3.03 -21.05 12.41
N ASP A 115 -3.59 -19.91 12.07
CA ASP A 115 -2.93 -18.87 11.30
C ASP A 115 -2.54 -17.67 12.18
N PHE A 116 -1.87 -16.66 11.60
CA PHE A 116 -1.43 -15.48 12.34
C PHE A 116 -2.60 -14.70 12.96
N ASN A 117 -3.74 -14.60 12.28
CA ASN A 117 -4.92 -13.94 12.85
C ASN A 117 -5.47 -14.69 14.07
N ASP A 118 -5.45 -16.04 14.04
CA ASP A 118 -5.88 -16.82 15.17
C ASP A 118 -4.98 -16.55 16.40
N MET A 119 -3.65 -16.42 16.20
CA MET A 119 -2.73 -16.13 17.29
C MET A 119 -3.05 -14.79 17.96
N GLU A 120 -3.28 -13.75 17.16
CA GLU A 120 -3.66 -12.41 17.68
C GLU A 120 -5.00 -12.47 18.42
N HIS A 121 -6.01 -13.13 17.87
CA HIS A 121 -7.32 -13.28 18.51
C HIS A 121 -7.26 -14.11 19.77
N PHE A 122 -6.47 -15.17 19.82
CA PHE A 122 -6.28 -15.96 21.04
C PHE A 122 -5.55 -15.17 22.11
N ALA A 123 -4.49 -14.44 21.75
CA ALA A 123 -3.82 -13.53 22.68
C ALA A 123 -4.80 -12.51 23.26
N LEU A 124 -5.59 -11.86 22.40
CA LEU A 124 -6.61 -10.92 22.83
C LEU A 124 -7.63 -11.56 23.80
N SER A 125 -8.12 -12.77 23.50
CA SER A 125 -9.09 -13.49 24.33
C SER A 125 -8.55 -13.87 25.74
N ILE A 126 -7.24 -14.03 25.84
CA ILE A 126 -6.55 -14.30 27.12
C ILE A 126 -6.35 -13.00 27.93
N LEU A 127 -6.05 -11.90 27.23
CA LEU A 127 -5.65 -10.65 27.84
C LEU A 127 -6.82 -9.71 28.15
N VAL A 128 -7.91 -9.82 27.41
CA VAL A 128 -9.03 -8.86 27.46
C VAL A 128 -10.36 -9.58 27.52
N LYS A 129 -11.27 -9.09 28.37
CA LYS A 129 -12.66 -9.51 28.47
C LYS A 129 -13.59 -8.36 28.11
N LYS A 130 -14.82 -8.68 27.71
CA LYS A 130 -15.87 -7.70 27.54
C LYS A 130 -16.87 -7.82 28.68
N GLU A 131 -16.93 -6.80 29.55
CA GLU A 131 -17.86 -6.69 30.66
C GLU A 131 -18.67 -5.40 30.47
N ASP A 132 -19.99 -5.52 30.52
CA ASP A 132 -20.94 -4.40 30.32
C ASP A 132 -20.66 -3.54 29.08
N GLY A 133 -20.21 -4.19 28.00
CA GLY A 133 -19.88 -3.51 26.75
C GLY A 133 -18.51 -2.85 26.70
N LYS A 134 -17.76 -2.82 27.80
CA LYS A 134 -16.39 -2.26 27.90
C LYS A 134 -15.35 -3.38 27.87
N LEU A 135 -14.18 -3.04 27.33
CA LEU A 135 -13.01 -3.93 27.39
C LEU A 135 -12.36 -3.79 28.79
N VAL A 136 -12.17 -4.95 29.44
CA VAL A 136 -11.52 -5.05 30.76
C VAL A 136 -10.36 -6.02 30.65
N TYR A 137 -9.22 -5.66 31.21
CA TYR A 137 -8.03 -6.50 31.20
C TYR A 137 -8.16 -7.63 32.22
N THR A 138 -7.56 -8.78 31.88
CA THR A 138 -7.58 -9.98 32.73
C THR A 138 -6.43 -9.98 33.73
N GLU A 139 -6.51 -10.84 34.76
CA GLU A 139 -5.41 -11.10 35.70
C GLU A 139 -4.13 -11.59 34.96
N THR A 140 -4.29 -12.30 33.85
CA THR A 140 -3.16 -12.72 32.99
C THR A 140 -2.46 -11.51 32.37
N ALA A 141 -3.22 -10.54 31.90
CA ALA A 141 -2.66 -9.29 31.40
C ALA A 141 -1.89 -8.55 32.48
N ASP A 142 -2.42 -8.51 33.73
CA ASP A 142 -1.73 -7.88 34.88
C ASP A 142 -0.42 -8.57 35.20
N LYS A 143 -0.41 -9.90 35.20
CA LYS A 143 0.82 -10.69 35.43
C LYS A 143 1.87 -10.42 34.36
N LEU A 144 1.47 -10.32 33.08
CA LEU A 144 2.40 -10.03 31.99
C LEU A 144 2.89 -8.58 32.06
N ALA A 145 2.02 -7.62 32.33
CA ALA A 145 2.40 -6.22 32.47
C ALA A 145 3.41 -6.01 33.62
N ASN A 146 3.27 -6.75 34.73
CA ASN A 146 4.25 -6.72 35.83
C ASN A 146 5.55 -7.47 35.52
N ARG A 147 5.54 -8.40 34.55
CA ARG A 147 6.70 -9.19 34.18
C ARG A 147 7.62 -8.47 33.18
N PHE A 148 7.05 -7.74 32.23
CA PHE A 148 7.82 -7.06 31.21
C PHE A 148 8.39 -5.75 31.74
N GLU A 149 9.72 -5.65 31.80
CA GLU A 149 10.41 -4.40 32.18
C GLU A 149 10.31 -3.39 31.05
N GLU A 150 10.54 -3.81 29.81
CA GLU A 150 10.49 -3.00 28.59
C GLU A 150 9.80 -3.78 27.48
N ILE A 151 9.08 -3.05 26.62
CA ILE A 151 8.43 -3.55 25.41
C ILE A 151 8.98 -2.74 24.26
N LEU A 152 9.74 -3.39 23.36
CA LEU A 152 10.38 -2.78 22.21
C LEU A 152 9.64 -3.20 20.95
N ILE A 153 9.19 -2.22 20.17
CA ILE A 153 8.36 -2.45 18.98
C ILE A 153 9.06 -1.78 17.81
N ASP A 154 9.35 -2.57 16.79
CA ASP A 154 9.87 -2.10 15.52
C ASP A 154 8.75 -2.01 14.47
N GLU A 155 8.94 -1.19 13.43
CA GLU A 155 7.98 -0.96 12.34
C GLU A 155 6.55 -0.64 12.83
N TYR A 156 6.47 0.19 13.88
CA TYR A 156 5.18 0.45 14.55
C TYR A 156 4.11 1.04 13.63
N GLN A 157 4.48 1.72 12.52
CA GLN A 157 3.54 2.24 11.52
C GLN A 157 2.72 1.14 10.82
N ASP A 158 3.17 -0.12 10.90
CA ASP A 158 2.47 -1.26 10.30
C ASP A 158 1.58 -2.02 11.31
N SER A 159 1.50 -1.53 12.55
CA SER A 159 0.65 -2.11 13.57
C SER A 159 -0.82 -1.89 13.28
N ASN A 160 -1.65 -2.88 13.63
CA ASN A 160 -3.10 -2.80 13.56
C ASN A 160 -3.73 -2.53 14.93
N GLN A 161 -5.02 -2.17 14.96
CA GLN A 161 -5.72 -1.88 16.21
C GLN A 161 -5.76 -3.05 17.20
N LEU A 162 -5.76 -4.28 16.71
CA LEU A 162 -5.80 -5.47 17.57
C LEU A 162 -4.46 -5.66 18.27
N GLN A 163 -3.36 -5.47 17.53
CA GLN A 163 -2.00 -5.48 18.08
C GLN A 163 -1.82 -4.34 19.11
N GLU A 164 -2.33 -3.15 18.83
CA GLU A 164 -2.31 -2.03 19.77
C GLU A 164 -3.00 -2.39 21.09
N VAL A 165 -4.17 -3.04 21.06
CA VAL A 165 -4.86 -3.48 22.27
C VAL A 165 -4.05 -4.53 23.03
N ILE A 166 -3.40 -5.47 22.33
CA ILE A 166 -2.55 -6.51 22.95
C ILE A 166 -1.34 -5.86 23.64
N LEU A 167 -0.65 -4.93 22.95
CA LEU A 167 0.51 -4.22 23.48
C LEU A 167 0.14 -3.41 24.74
N ASN A 168 -0.96 -2.66 24.67
CA ASN A 168 -1.47 -1.94 25.82
C ASN A 168 -1.87 -2.87 26.97
N ALA A 169 -2.42 -4.05 26.68
CA ALA A 169 -2.80 -5.02 27.70
C ALA A 169 -1.61 -5.54 28.52
N VAL A 170 -0.43 -5.59 27.93
CA VAL A 170 0.80 -6.08 28.60
C VAL A 170 1.74 -4.96 29.05
N SER A 171 1.35 -3.68 28.89
CA SER A 171 2.14 -2.52 29.30
C SER A 171 1.91 -2.16 30.76
N LYS A 172 2.97 -1.69 31.45
CA LYS A 172 2.92 -1.12 32.79
C LYS A 172 2.14 0.20 32.85
N THR A 173 2.10 0.95 31.75
CA THR A 173 1.43 2.26 31.67
C THR A 173 -0.01 2.20 32.13
N ARG A 174 -0.75 1.12 31.80
CA ARG A 174 -2.14 0.95 32.22
C ARG A 174 -2.33 0.63 33.70
N LEU A 175 -1.28 0.16 34.42
CA LEU A 175 -1.36 -0.21 35.83
C LEU A 175 -1.12 0.99 36.75
N SER A 176 -0.14 1.83 36.43
CA SER A 176 0.32 2.92 37.28
C SER A 176 0.08 4.32 36.71
N GLY A 177 -0.10 4.42 35.39
CA GLY A 177 -0.22 5.70 34.67
C GLY A 177 1.08 6.53 34.61
N GLU A 178 2.10 6.16 35.39
CA GLU A 178 3.32 6.95 35.55
C GLU A 178 4.57 6.32 34.92
N ASN A 179 4.54 5.01 34.63
CA ASN A 179 5.71 4.30 34.10
C ASN A 179 5.41 3.71 32.73
N ASN A 180 5.69 4.49 31.70
CA ASN A 180 5.62 3.98 30.33
C ASN A 180 6.84 3.09 30.05
N ASN A 181 6.59 1.81 29.76
CA ASN A 181 7.63 0.85 29.43
C ASN A 181 7.59 0.42 27.96
N ILE A 182 6.96 1.21 27.09
CA ILE A 182 6.87 0.94 25.66
C ILE A 182 7.83 1.87 24.91
N TYR A 183 8.69 1.26 24.10
CA TYR A 183 9.54 1.94 23.15
C TYR A 183 9.13 1.51 21.74
N MET A 184 8.78 2.47 20.90
CA MET A 184 8.28 2.24 19.54
C MET A 184 9.20 2.92 18.54
N VAL A 185 9.58 2.20 17.50
CA VAL A 185 10.32 2.75 16.35
C VAL A 185 9.50 2.55 15.11
N GLY A 186 9.51 3.52 14.23
CA GLY A 186 8.81 3.44 12.96
C GLY A 186 8.98 4.69 12.11
N ASP A 187 8.51 4.59 10.89
CA ASP A 187 8.46 5.71 9.96
C ASP A 187 7.14 5.65 9.17
N VAL A 188 6.24 6.57 9.46
CA VAL A 188 4.92 6.60 8.81
C VAL A 188 5.00 6.72 7.29
N LYS A 189 6.10 7.28 6.74
CA LYS A 189 6.34 7.35 5.29
C LYS A 189 6.53 5.97 4.66
N GLN A 190 6.92 4.97 5.46
CA GLN A 190 7.14 3.59 5.04
C GLN A 190 5.94 2.68 5.27
N SER A 191 4.80 3.21 5.73
CA SER A 191 3.58 2.42 5.92
C SER A 191 3.00 1.99 4.56
N ILE A 192 3.17 0.71 4.22
CA ILE A 192 2.70 0.11 2.96
C ILE A 192 1.73 -1.06 3.18
N TYR A 193 1.45 -1.44 4.43
CA TYR A 193 0.64 -2.61 4.78
C TYR A 193 -0.83 -2.30 5.12
N LYS A 194 -1.39 -1.18 4.63
CA LYS A 194 -2.81 -0.85 4.85
C LYS A 194 -3.77 -1.95 4.37
N PHE A 195 -3.40 -2.68 3.31
CA PHE A 195 -4.15 -3.84 2.82
C PHE A 195 -4.14 -5.05 3.78
N ARG A 196 -3.23 -5.06 4.77
CA ARG A 196 -3.19 -6.01 5.90
C ARG A 196 -3.77 -5.43 7.18
N LEU A 197 -4.59 -4.39 7.07
CA LEU A 197 -5.23 -3.69 8.19
C LEU A 197 -4.26 -2.89 9.08
N ALA A 198 -3.04 -2.60 8.61
CA ALA A 198 -2.18 -1.64 9.29
C ALA A 198 -2.92 -0.30 9.45
N CYS A 199 -2.77 0.31 10.61
CA CYS A 199 -3.43 1.54 10.99
C CYS A 199 -2.38 2.62 11.31
N PRO A 200 -1.78 3.27 10.28
CA PRO A 200 -0.76 4.29 10.49
C PRO A 200 -1.26 5.49 11.30
N GLU A 201 -2.58 5.67 11.39
CA GLU A 201 -3.22 6.68 12.22
C GLU A 201 -2.84 6.53 13.71
N LEU A 202 -2.58 5.30 14.20
CA LEU A 202 -2.08 5.05 15.56
C LEU A 202 -0.70 5.67 15.79
N PHE A 203 0.18 5.57 14.80
CA PHE A 203 1.49 6.21 14.83
C PHE A 203 1.39 7.74 14.77
N ILE A 204 0.56 8.25 13.86
CA ILE A 204 0.35 9.69 13.68
C ILE A 204 -0.22 10.32 14.96
N GLU A 205 -1.17 9.67 15.63
CA GLU A 205 -1.74 10.14 16.90
C GLU A 205 -0.64 10.28 17.97
N LYS A 206 0.24 9.28 18.09
CA LYS A 206 1.37 9.36 19.03
C LYS A 206 2.38 10.43 18.62
N TYR A 207 2.67 10.53 17.32
CA TYR A 207 3.55 11.57 16.78
C TYR A 207 3.06 12.98 17.09
N ASP A 208 1.75 13.22 16.99
CA ASP A 208 1.13 14.52 17.23
C ASP A 208 0.97 14.83 18.74
N THR A 209 0.87 13.80 19.59
CA THR A 209 0.58 13.97 21.03
C THR A 209 1.81 13.87 21.93
N TYR A 210 2.86 13.15 21.52
CA TYR A 210 4.08 13.00 22.30
C TYR A 210 4.98 14.24 22.17
N GLY A 211 5.52 14.70 23.29
CA GLY A 211 6.41 15.85 23.34
C GLY A 211 7.90 15.49 23.29
N GLU A 212 8.76 16.51 23.35
CA GLU A 212 10.21 16.31 23.49
C GLU A 212 10.63 15.98 24.94
N THR A 213 9.73 16.23 25.89
CA THR A 213 9.95 15.99 27.33
C THR A 213 8.65 15.51 27.97
N GLY A 214 8.75 14.83 29.12
CA GLY A 214 7.60 14.33 29.85
C GLY A 214 7.55 12.81 29.89
N ASP A 215 6.37 12.25 30.21
CA ASP A 215 6.19 10.80 30.36
C ASP A 215 6.15 10.08 29.00
N ASN A 216 5.71 10.77 27.96
CA ASN A 216 5.68 10.28 26.59
C ASN A 216 6.58 11.17 25.72
N VAL A 217 7.72 10.65 25.34
CA VAL A 217 8.77 11.39 24.63
C VAL A 217 8.83 10.94 23.18
N ARG A 218 8.87 11.92 22.26
CA ARG A 218 9.15 11.72 20.84
C ARG A 218 10.60 12.08 20.54
N ILE A 219 11.30 11.16 19.89
CA ILE A 219 12.68 11.35 19.40
C ILE A 219 12.68 11.20 17.90
N GLU A 220 13.11 12.24 17.19
CA GLU A 220 13.19 12.21 15.72
C GLU A 220 14.58 11.79 15.28
N LEU A 221 14.65 10.67 14.54
CA LEU A 221 15.89 10.15 13.96
C LEU A 221 16.00 10.66 12.51
N GLN A 222 16.74 11.75 12.33
CA GLN A 222 16.82 12.43 11.02
C GLN A 222 17.93 11.89 10.11
N LYS A 223 18.83 11.04 10.62
CA LYS A 223 19.99 10.57 9.85
C LYS A 223 19.79 9.16 9.31
N ASN A 224 20.03 9.02 8.00
CA ASN A 224 20.05 7.74 7.32
C ASN A 224 21.51 7.30 7.14
N PHE A 225 21.86 6.14 7.69
CA PHE A 225 23.22 5.56 7.64
C PHE A 225 23.34 4.45 6.59
N ARG A 226 22.29 4.16 5.83
CA ARG A 226 22.25 3.07 4.84
C ARG A 226 22.51 3.57 3.41
N SER A 227 21.94 4.71 3.06
CA SER A 227 21.90 5.18 1.68
C SER A 227 22.86 6.35 1.45
N ARG A 228 23.36 6.45 0.22
CA ARG A 228 24.14 7.61 -0.23
C ARG A 228 23.27 8.85 -0.31
N GLU A 229 23.89 10.02 -0.19
CA GLU A 229 23.22 11.32 -0.19
C GLU A 229 22.37 11.55 -1.45
N ASN A 230 22.88 11.22 -2.63
CA ASN A 230 22.14 11.38 -3.89
C ASN A 230 20.85 10.55 -3.97
N VAL A 231 20.83 9.36 -3.36
CA VAL A 231 19.62 8.53 -3.26
C VAL A 231 18.59 9.20 -2.35
N LEU A 232 19.07 9.73 -1.21
CA LEU A 232 18.21 10.43 -0.26
C LEU A 232 17.67 11.73 -0.86
N GLU A 233 18.49 12.48 -1.58
CA GLU A 233 18.09 13.70 -2.27
C GLU A 233 16.99 13.43 -3.31
N CYS A 234 17.11 12.37 -4.11
CA CYS A 234 16.07 11.97 -5.05
C CYS A 234 14.76 11.62 -4.32
N ALA A 235 14.83 10.87 -3.23
CA ALA A 235 13.66 10.56 -2.42
C ALA A 235 13.04 11.83 -1.82
N ASN A 236 13.86 12.73 -1.29
CA ASN A 236 13.42 14.02 -0.74
C ASN A 236 12.71 14.88 -1.81
N ASP A 237 13.27 14.95 -3.02
CA ASP A 237 12.68 15.72 -4.12
C ASP A 237 11.29 15.17 -4.47
N VAL A 238 11.16 13.87 -4.69
CA VAL A 238 9.88 13.23 -4.99
C VAL A 238 8.87 13.46 -3.86
N PHE A 239 9.23 13.21 -2.61
CA PHE A 239 8.32 13.33 -1.48
C PHE A 239 7.91 14.77 -1.20
N SER A 240 8.79 15.74 -1.41
CA SER A 240 8.45 17.16 -1.26
C SER A 240 7.30 17.60 -2.19
N HIS A 241 7.18 16.96 -3.35
CA HIS A 241 6.13 17.26 -4.33
C HIS A 241 4.82 16.49 -4.09
N ILE A 242 4.89 15.26 -3.61
CA ILE A 242 3.70 14.39 -3.52
C ILE A 242 3.14 14.26 -2.11
N MET A 243 3.94 14.44 -1.05
CA MET A 243 3.47 14.32 0.33
C MET A 243 2.94 15.65 0.87
N ASN A 244 1.68 15.67 1.23
CA ASN A 244 1.07 16.79 1.93
C ASN A 244 0.07 16.28 2.98
N LYS A 245 -0.22 17.09 3.97
CA LYS A 245 -1.04 16.69 5.13
C LYS A 245 -2.44 16.19 4.75
N ASN A 246 -3.02 16.68 3.65
CA ASN A 246 -4.35 16.25 3.21
C ASN A 246 -4.35 14.89 2.52
N PHE A 247 -3.23 14.49 1.93
CA PHE A 247 -3.11 13.25 1.17
C PHE A 247 -2.49 12.12 1.99
N SER A 248 -1.39 12.41 2.70
CA SER A 248 -0.60 11.42 3.43
C SER A 248 -0.77 11.46 4.95
N GLY A 249 -1.53 12.41 5.48
CA GLY A 249 -1.67 12.63 6.93
C GLY A 249 -0.54 13.45 7.55
N ILE A 250 0.63 13.49 6.91
CA ILE A 250 1.79 14.29 7.33
C ILE A 250 2.26 15.20 6.20
N GLY A 251 2.84 16.36 6.56
CA GLY A 251 3.56 17.21 5.61
C GLY A 251 4.99 16.74 5.44
N TYR A 252 5.61 17.07 4.30
CA TYR A 252 7.03 16.82 4.07
C TYR A 252 7.79 18.14 4.20
N ASP A 253 8.45 18.34 5.33
CA ASP A 253 9.24 19.53 5.65
C ASP A 253 10.64 19.12 6.13
N GLU A 254 11.44 20.06 6.57
CA GLU A 254 12.81 19.83 7.02
C GLU A 254 12.92 18.86 8.22
N SER A 255 11.87 18.71 9.04
CA SER A 255 11.87 17.81 10.19
C SER A 255 11.76 16.35 9.79
N VAL A 256 11.11 16.06 8.65
CA VAL A 256 10.91 14.69 8.14
C VAL A 256 11.81 14.36 6.95
N ARG A 257 12.64 15.32 6.51
CA ARG A 257 13.60 15.15 5.43
C ARG A 257 14.65 14.10 5.78
N LEU A 258 15.04 13.28 4.80
CA LEU A 258 16.10 12.30 4.95
C LEU A 258 17.45 12.97 4.83
N ASN A 259 18.33 12.81 5.81
CA ASN A 259 19.67 13.37 5.85
C ASN A 259 20.72 12.25 5.87
N ALA A 260 21.79 12.38 5.08
CA ALA A 260 22.88 11.43 5.09
C ALA A 260 23.58 11.42 6.46
N GLY A 261 23.75 10.24 7.03
CA GLY A 261 24.42 10.03 8.32
C GLY A 261 25.77 9.36 8.20
N PHE A 262 26.00 8.61 7.11
CA PHE A 262 27.25 7.90 6.86
C PHE A 262 28.12 8.69 5.88
N PRO A 263 29.34 9.08 6.28
CA PRO A 263 30.29 9.71 5.39
C PRO A 263 30.95 8.64 4.51
N TYR A 264 30.38 8.35 3.34
CA TYR A 264 31.02 7.47 2.39
C TYR A 264 32.41 8.02 2.02
N PRO A 265 33.47 7.19 2.01
CA PRO A 265 34.80 7.62 1.58
C PRO A 265 34.78 8.17 0.16
N GLU A 266 35.57 9.21 -0.11
CA GLU A 266 35.70 9.73 -1.46
C GLU A 266 36.30 8.66 -2.38
N TYR A 267 35.66 8.46 -3.53
CA TYR A 267 36.21 7.62 -4.58
C TYR A 267 37.07 8.44 -5.49
N SER A 268 38.35 8.11 -5.53
CA SER A 268 39.42 8.88 -6.23
C SER A 268 39.83 8.32 -7.60
N ASP A 269 39.11 7.32 -8.13
CA ASP A 269 39.46 6.77 -9.44
C ASP A 269 39.01 7.70 -10.57
N SER A 270 40.01 8.23 -11.28
CA SER A 270 39.82 9.23 -12.33
C SER A 270 39.17 8.69 -13.62
N ASN A 271 38.94 7.39 -13.74
CA ASN A 271 38.32 6.78 -14.92
C ASN A 271 36.77 6.88 -14.92
N TYR A 272 36.16 7.10 -13.78
CA TYR A 272 34.74 7.35 -13.64
C TYR A 272 34.55 8.72 -13.00
N GLY A 273 34.26 9.71 -13.82
CA GLY A 273 34.06 11.09 -13.35
C GLY A 273 33.07 11.15 -12.20
N ASP A 274 33.22 12.12 -11.31
CA ASP A 274 32.39 12.40 -10.14
C ASP A 274 30.86 12.40 -10.41
N GLU A 275 30.46 12.64 -11.64
CA GLU A 275 29.04 12.72 -12.04
C GLU A 275 28.37 11.37 -12.18
N ALA A 276 29.04 10.31 -12.61
CA ALA A 276 28.43 8.98 -12.84
C ALA A 276 27.99 8.30 -11.53
N ASN A 277 28.58 8.64 -10.40
CA ASN A 277 28.26 8.10 -9.08
C ASN A 277 27.27 8.94 -8.26
N LYS A 278 26.82 10.08 -8.78
CA LYS A 278 26.02 11.07 -8.03
C LYS A 278 24.61 11.32 -8.59
N SER A 279 24.22 10.69 -9.71
CA SER A 279 22.91 10.88 -10.30
C SER A 279 21.95 9.74 -10.02
N THR A 280 20.68 10.07 -9.87
CA THR A 280 19.58 9.11 -9.98
C THR A 280 18.98 9.25 -11.37
N ASP A 281 18.98 8.18 -12.15
CA ASP A 281 18.49 8.21 -13.53
C ASP A 281 17.00 7.89 -13.59
N VAL A 282 16.28 8.67 -14.40
CA VAL A 282 14.88 8.39 -14.75
C VAL A 282 14.82 7.91 -16.19
N ILE A 283 14.39 6.67 -16.39
CA ILE A 283 14.30 6.05 -17.71
C ILE A 283 12.84 6.02 -18.15
N LEU A 284 12.54 6.72 -19.24
CA LEU A 284 11.22 6.72 -19.86
C LEU A 284 11.24 5.78 -21.07
N ILE A 285 10.32 4.82 -21.08
CA ILE A 285 10.17 3.84 -22.15
C ILE A 285 8.86 4.10 -22.88
N SER A 286 8.92 4.32 -24.22
CA SER A 286 7.74 4.46 -25.07
C SER A 286 7.48 3.17 -25.82
N SER A 287 6.24 2.71 -25.81
CA SER A 287 5.77 1.53 -26.54
C SER A 287 5.10 1.86 -27.89
N GLU A 288 5.13 3.11 -28.32
CA GLU A 288 4.36 3.56 -29.51
C GLU A 288 4.77 2.92 -30.84
N ASN A 289 5.99 2.35 -30.92
CA ASN A 289 6.52 1.77 -32.16
C ASN A 289 6.72 0.24 -32.10
N GLU A 290 6.26 -0.41 -31.03
CA GLU A 290 6.48 -1.84 -30.81
C GLU A 290 5.11 -2.57 -30.86
N GLU A 291 4.80 -3.20 -31.99
CA GLU A 291 3.51 -3.88 -32.20
C GLU A 291 3.43 -5.27 -31.54
N GLU A 292 4.56 -5.92 -31.22
CA GLU A 292 4.60 -7.31 -30.74
C GLU A 292 4.97 -7.46 -29.25
N ALA A 293 5.70 -6.51 -28.63
CA ALA A 293 6.14 -6.61 -27.25
C ALA A 293 5.22 -5.86 -26.30
N THR A 294 4.95 -6.46 -25.13
CA THR A 294 4.23 -5.77 -24.07
C THR A 294 5.13 -4.70 -23.43
N THR A 295 4.55 -3.65 -22.87
CA THR A 295 5.29 -2.60 -22.13
C THR A 295 6.21 -3.22 -21.08
N ARG A 296 5.80 -4.31 -20.45
CA ARG A 296 6.55 -5.03 -19.42
C ARG A 296 7.80 -5.70 -19.97
N GLU A 297 7.71 -6.33 -21.12
CA GLU A 297 8.85 -6.95 -21.81
C GLU A 297 9.87 -5.91 -22.25
N LEU A 298 9.40 -4.76 -22.74
CA LEU A 298 10.27 -3.62 -23.09
C LEU A 298 11.02 -3.08 -21.88
N GLU A 299 10.34 -2.92 -20.74
CA GLU A 299 10.97 -2.50 -19.48
C GLU A 299 12.01 -3.52 -19.03
N ALA A 300 11.69 -4.81 -19.07
CA ALA A 300 12.58 -5.89 -18.64
C ALA A 300 13.84 -5.96 -19.53
N ASP A 301 13.70 -5.91 -20.87
CA ASP A 301 14.85 -5.90 -21.79
C ASP A 301 15.72 -4.65 -21.61
N ARG A 302 15.10 -3.47 -21.45
CA ARG A 302 15.85 -2.24 -21.24
C ARG A 302 16.63 -2.26 -19.94
N LEU A 303 16.02 -2.76 -18.86
CA LEU A 303 16.66 -2.88 -17.56
C LEU A 303 17.80 -3.91 -17.58
N ALA A 304 17.59 -5.07 -18.24
CA ALA A 304 18.63 -6.08 -18.39
C ALA A 304 19.87 -5.53 -19.13
N LYS A 305 19.68 -4.76 -20.22
CA LYS A 305 20.75 -4.06 -20.92
C LYS A 305 21.50 -3.06 -20.03
N LEU A 306 20.76 -2.32 -19.20
CA LEU A 306 21.35 -1.36 -18.29
C LEU A 306 22.23 -2.06 -17.25
N ILE A 307 21.72 -3.14 -16.64
CA ILE A 307 22.44 -3.93 -15.63
C ILE A 307 23.73 -4.53 -16.22
N GLU A 308 23.63 -5.11 -17.43
CA GLU A 308 24.78 -5.63 -18.16
C GLU A 308 25.85 -4.53 -18.36
N GLY A 309 25.41 -3.34 -18.81
CA GLY A 309 26.27 -2.18 -19.00
C GLY A 309 26.94 -1.69 -17.73
N ILE A 310 26.22 -1.63 -16.60
CA ILE A 310 26.75 -1.19 -15.30
C ILE A 310 27.88 -2.13 -14.85
N VAL A 311 27.65 -3.44 -14.87
CA VAL A 311 28.66 -4.42 -14.44
C VAL A 311 29.83 -4.47 -15.41
N ALA A 312 29.58 -4.43 -16.72
CA ALA A 312 30.61 -4.43 -17.74
C ALA A 312 31.51 -3.18 -17.69
N SER A 313 30.95 -2.03 -17.32
CA SER A 313 31.75 -0.78 -17.17
C SER A 313 32.57 -0.73 -15.89
N GLY A 314 32.42 -1.69 -14.98
CA GLY A 314 33.20 -1.76 -13.74
C GLY A 314 32.89 -0.65 -12.74
N VAL A 315 31.64 -0.16 -12.73
CA VAL A 315 31.18 0.81 -11.71
C VAL A 315 31.49 0.25 -10.33
N ASN A 316 32.14 1.06 -9.48
CA ASN A 316 32.54 0.61 -8.16
C ASN A 316 31.44 0.83 -7.12
N VAL A 317 31.30 -0.14 -6.24
CA VAL A 317 30.48 -0.09 -5.04
C VAL A 317 31.36 -0.11 -3.80
N TYR A 318 30.90 0.58 -2.76
CA TYR A 318 31.58 0.56 -1.47
C TYR A 318 31.13 -0.66 -0.67
N ASP A 319 32.07 -1.51 -0.33
CA ASP A 319 31.89 -2.65 0.56
C ASP A 319 32.19 -2.20 1.99
N ALA A 320 31.10 -2.13 2.80
CA ALA A 320 31.20 -1.60 4.16
C ALA A 320 31.90 -2.57 5.13
N ASP A 321 31.85 -3.87 4.85
CA ASP A 321 32.46 -4.89 5.69
C ASP A 321 33.98 -4.89 5.53
N GLU A 322 34.43 -4.75 4.28
CA GLU A 322 35.87 -4.72 3.94
C GLU A 322 36.44 -3.29 3.95
N ASN A 323 35.58 -2.27 4.03
CA ASN A 323 35.96 -0.85 3.98
C ASN A 323 36.76 -0.47 2.73
N ILE A 324 36.36 -1.01 1.57
CA ILE A 324 37.00 -0.78 0.27
C ILE A 324 35.95 -0.49 -0.82
N TYR A 325 36.42 0.12 -1.90
CA TYR A 325 35.68 0.12 -3.17
C TYR A 325 36.09 -1.09 -4.01
N ARG A 326 35.10 -1.79 -4.55
CA ARG A 326 35.28 -2.90 -5.48
C ARG A 326 34.36 -2.76 -6.69
N PRO A 327 34.69 -3.37 -7.84
CA PRO A 327 33.76 -3.44 -8.96
C PRO A 327 32.42 -4.03 -8.57
N SER A 328 31.33 -3.48 -9.12
CA SER A 328 30.00 -3.98 -8.91
C SER A 328 29.82 -5.38 -9.52
N GLU A 329 29.07 -6.20 -8.84
CA GLU A 329 28.66 -7.53 -9.28
C GLU A 329 27.14 -7.59 -9.40
N TYR A 330 26.59 -8.56 -10.11
CA TYR A 330 25.14 -8.71 -10.26
C TYR A 330 24.40 -8.82 -8.93
N ARG A 331 25.03 -9.40 -7.90
CA ARG A 331 24.46 -9.51 -6.54
C ARG A 331 24.29 -8.17 -5.81
N ASP A 332 24.94 -7.13 -6.29
CA ASP A 332 24.81 -5.78 -5.69
C ASP A 332 23.59 -5.01 -6.22
N ILE A 333 22.87 -5.60 -7.18
CA ILE A 333 21.76 -4.94 -7.89
C ILE A 333 20.44 -5.60 -7.50
N VAL A 334 19.46 -4.77 -7.11
CA VAL A 334 18.11 -5.21 -6.75
C VAL A 334 17.09 -4.50 -7.63
N ILE A 335 16.14 -5.28 -8.15
CA ILE A 335 15.00 -4.76 -8.90
C ILE A 335 13.78 -4.77 -7.97
N LEU A 336 13.22 -3.59 -7.71
CA LEU A 336 12.03 -3.42 -6.90
C LEU A 336 10.81 -3.17 -7.80
N THR A 337 9.77 -3.99 -7.65
CA THR A 337 8.52 -3.84 -8.38
C THR A 337 7.36 -3.67 -7.41
N ARG A 338 6.29 -3.02 -7.84
CA ARG A 338 5.07 -2.90 -7.02
C ARG A 338 4.41 -4.24 -6.72
N SER A 339 4.51 -5.19 -7.65
CA SER A 339 3.93 -6.53 -7.54
C SER A 339 4.90 -7.54 -8.12
N VAL A 340 5.16 -8.61 -7.39
CA VAL A 340 6.00 -9.72 -7.87
C VAL A 340 5.24 -10.52 -8.95
N THR A 341 3.92 -10.75 -8.73
CA THR A 341 3.11 -11.57 -9.64
C THR A 341 3.04 -10.98 -11.04
N GLY A 342 3.50 -11.74 -12.01
CA GLY A 342 3.50 -11.39 -13.43
C GLY A 342 4.55 -10.36 -13.86
N TRP A 343 5.40 -9.88 -12.94
CA TRP A 343 6.55 -9.02 -13.26
C TRP A 343 7.87 -9.77 -13.09
N ALA A 344 8.01 -10.48 -11.97
CA ALA A 344 9.27 -11.11 -11.60
C ALA A 344 9.75 -12.12 -12.66
N ASP A 345 8.85 -12.93 -13.18
CA ASP A 345 9.19 -13.94 -14.20
C ASP A 345 9.67 -13.27 -15.51
N THR A 346 8.97 -12.23 -15.99
CA THR A 346 9.38 -11.47 -17.19
C THR A 346 10.75 -10.82 -17.02
N PHE A 347 11.03 -10.25 -15.84
CA PHE A 347 12.34 -9.65 -15.57
C PHE A 347 13.44 -10.71 -15.42
N ALA A 348 13.14 -11.83 -14.74
CA ALA A 348 14.08 -12.94 -14.61
C ALA A 348 14.43 -13.55 -15.98
N ASP A 349 13.44 -13.78 -16.83
CA ASP A 349 13.65 -14.31 -18.18
C ASP A 349 14.54 -13.37 -19.02
N ALA A 350 14.24 -12.08 -19.05
CA ALA A 350 15.04 -11.09 -19.79
C ALA A 350 16.48 -10.99 -19.29
N LEU A 351 16.73 -11.18 -17.99
CA LEU A 351 18.07 -11.24 -17.41
C LEU A 351 18.79 -12.53 -17.79
N MET A 352 18.11 -13.68 -17.64
CA MET A 352 18.69 -14.99 -17.96
C MET A 352 19.01 -15.15 -19.44
N ASP A 353 18.20 -14.60 -20.34
CA ASP A 353 18.48 -14.58 -21.79
C ASP A 353 19.78 -13.85 -22.14
N ARG A 354 20.23 -12.94 -21.26
CA ARG A 354 21.53 -12.24 -21.37
C ARG A 354 22.65 -12.89 -20.55
N GLY A 355 22.38 -14.06 -19.94
CA GLY A 355 23.34 -14.74 -19.08
C GLY A 355 23.55 -14.08 -17.74
N ILE A 356 22.66 -13.17 -17.32
CA ILE A 356 22.70 -12.51 -16.01
C ILE A 356 21.97 -13.39 -15.00
N PRO A 357 22.63 -13.89 -13.93
CA PRO A 357 21.99 -14.67 -12.91
C PRO A 357 20.96 -13.81 -12.16
N ALA A 358 19.72 -14.25 -12.14
CA ALA A 358 18.63 -13.58 -11.45
C ALA A 358 17.95 -14.53 -10.47
N TYR A 359 17.57 -14.00 -9.31
CA TYR A 359 16.79 -14.71 -8.31
C TYR A 359 15.51 -13.92 -8.02
N THR A 360 14.40 -14.63 -7.97
CA THR A 360 13.10 -14.08 -7.57
C THR A 360 12.46 -14.97 -6.52
N ASP A 361 11.86 -14.36 -5.50
CA ASP A 361 11.11 -15.06 -4.44
C ASP A 361 9.66 -15.37 -4.88
N SER A 362 9.42 -15.52 -6.19
CA SER A 362 8.11 -15.93 -6.67
C SER A 362 7.90 -17.42 -6.36
N SER A 363 7.03 -17.69 -5.40
CA SER A 363 6.58 -19.06 -5.07
C SER A 363 5.60 -19.63 -6.11
N THR A 364 5.31 -18.89 -7.18
CA THR A 364 4.38 -19.27 -8.21
C THR A 364 5.15 -19.86 -9.39
N GLY A 365 5.00 -21.16 -9.59
CA GLY A 365 5.46 -21.76 -10.83
C GLY A 365 6.19 -23.08 -10.72
N TYR A 366 6.63 -23.54 -9.55
CA TYR A 366 7.33 -24.82 -9.45
C TYR A 366 6.56 -25.95 -10.13
N PHE A 367 5.25 -26.05 -9.86
CA PHE A 367 4.38 -27.05 -10.48
C PHE A 367 3.93 -26.70 -11.90
N SER A 368 4.15 -25.49 -12.39
CA SER A 368 3.84 -25.07 -13.78
C SER A 368 5.04 -25.19 -14.72
N VAL A 369 6.25 -25.42 -14.18
CA VAL A 369 7.43 -25.67 -15.00
C VAL A 369 7.23 -26.94 -15.82
N ARG A 370 7.55 -26.87 -17.11
CA ARG A 370 7.30 -27.95 -18.07
C ARG A 370 7.87 -29.29 -17.63
N GLU A 371 9.06 -29.30 -17.11
CA GLU A 371 9.76 -30.49 -16.60
C GLU A 371 8.98 -31.15 -15.45
N ILE A 372 8.49 -30.34 -14.55
CA ILE A 372 7.68 -30.81 -13.39
C ILE A 372 6.31 -31.30 -13.88
N GLN A 373 5.67 -30.61 -14.80
CA GLN A 373 4.40 -31.06 -15.41
C GLN A 373 4.54 -32.40 -16.13
N VAL A 374 5.66 -32.64 -16.80
CA VAL A 374 5.97 -33.95 -17.41
C VAL A 374 6.10 -35.02 -16.36
N ILE A 375 6.85 -34.77 -15.28
CA ILE A 375 6.99 -35.74 -14.17
C ILE A 375 5.65 -36.01 -13.50
N LEU A 376 4.85 -34.98 -13.23
CA LEU A 376 3.50 -35.14 -12.69
C LEU A 376 2.60 -35.93 -13.62
N SER A 377 2.69 -35.70 -14.92
CA SER A 377 1.95 -36.48 -15.93
C SER A 377 2.38 -37.94 -15.93
N MET A 378 3.68 -38.23 -15.79
CA MET A 378 4.18 -39.61 -15.65
C MET A 378 3.67 -40.28 -14.37
N LEU A 379 3.69 -39.58 -13.25
CA LEU A 379 3.14 -40.10 -12.00
C LEU A 379 1.64 -40.39 -12.12
N THR A 380 0.92 -39.48 -12.79
CA THR A 380 -0.51 -39.61 -13.04
C THR A 380 -0.85 -40.85 -13.87
N ILE A 381 -0.07 -41.17 -14.91
CA ILE A 381 -0.31 -42.37 -15.74
C ILE A 381 0.13 -43.67 -15.04
N VAL A 382 1.06 -43.60 -14.11
CA VAL A 382 1.40 -44.74 -13.24
C VAL A 382 0.24 -45.10 -12.31
N ASP A 383 -0.44 -44.10 -11.78
CA ASP A 383 -1.64 -44.27 -10.93
C ASP A 383 -2.86 -44.67 -11.80
N ASN A 384 -3.08 -43.99 -12.90
CA ASN A 384 -4.21 -44.26 -13.79
C ASN A 384 -3.80 -44.10 -15.29
N PRO A 385 -3.52 -45.23 -15.99
CA PRO A 385 -3.02 -45.23 -17.37
C PRO A 385 -4.06 -44.79 -18.43
N VAL A 386 -5.33 -44.67 -18.10
CA VAL A 386 -6.39 -44.22 -19.03
C VAL A 386 -6.56 -42.72 -19.08
N GLN A 387 -5.67 -41.93 -18.50
CA GLN A 387 -5.69 -40.46 -18.58
C GLN A 387 -5.00 -39.98 -19.84
N GLU A 388 -5.78 -39.73 -20.88
CA GLU A 388 -5.30 -39.42 -22.22
C GLU A 388 -4.38 -38.19 -22.30
N ILE A 389 -4.70 -37.11 -21.57
CA ILE A 389 -3.89 -35.87 -21.59
C ILE A 389 -2.53 -36.10 -20.94
N SER A 390 -2.50 -36.74 -19.78
CA SER A 390 -1.25 -37.08 -19.07
C SER A 390 -0.43 -38.10 -19.84
N LEU A 391 -1.08 -39.06 -20.50
CA LEU A 391 -0.42 -40.01 -21.37
C LEU A 391 0.22 -39.35 -22.59
N ALA A 392 -0.51 -38.49 -23.28
CA ALA A 392 0.01 -37.72 -24.41
C ALA A 392 1.19 -36.82 -23.99
N ALA A 393 1.07 -36.12 -22.86
CA ALA A 393 2.14 -35.29 -22.32
C ALA A 393 3.42 -36.10 -22.01
N ALA A 394 3.27 -37.26 -21.39
CA ALA A 394 4.41 -38.14 -21.09
C ALA A 394 5.04 -38.72 -22.38
N MET A 395 4.23 -39.15 -23.32
CA MET A 395 4.72 -39.69 -24.61
C MET A 395 5.47 -38.63 -25.43
N MET A 396 4.98 -37.39 -25.49
CA MET A 396 5.61 -36.26 -26.19
C MET A 396 6.78 -35.63 -25.43
N SER A 397 7.10 -36.11 -24.25
CA SER A 397 8.21 -35.63 -23.47
C SER A 397 9.54 -36.28 -23.87
N TYR A 398 10.64 -35.74 -23.29
CA TYR A 398 11.97 -36.35 -23.43
C TYR A 398 12.01 -37.84 -23.06
N PHE A 399 11.18 -38.25 -22.11
CA PHE A 399 11.12 -39.66 -21.66
C PHE A 399 10.37 -40.57 -22.64
N GLY A 400 9.35 -40.08 -23.29
CA GLY A 400 8.57 -40.84 -24.25
C GLY A 400 9.15 -40.86 -25.66
N GLY A 401 9.83 -39.78 -26.05
CA GLY A 401 10.51 -39.66 -27.36
C GLY A 401 9.60 -39.60 -28.59
N PHE A 402 8.28 -39.45 -28.44
CA PHE A 402 7.36 -39.30 -29.56
C PHE A 402 7.30 -37.84 -30.01
N THR A 403 7.20 -37.66 -31.32
CA THR A 403 6.97 -36.35 -31.95
C THR A 403 5.53 -36.27 -32.49
N ALA A 404 4.95 -35.07 -32.44
CA ALA A 404 3.70 -34.83 -33.12
C ALA A 404 3.94 -34.99 -34.63
N ALA A 405 3.25 -35.93 -35.29
CA ALA A 405 3.34 -36.17 -36.73
C ALA A 405 2.57 -35.12 -37.49
#